data_0aa866dee8bbed2d49e172e76bdd3ede
#
_entry.id   0aa866dee8bbed2d49e172e76bdd3ede
#
_cell.length_a   1.000
_cell.length_b   1.000
_cell.length_c   1.000
_cell.angle_alpha   90.00
_cell.angle_beta   90.00
_cell.angle_gamma   90.00
#
_symmetry.space_group_name_H-M   'P 1'
#
loop_
_entity.id
_entity.type
_entity.pdbx_description
1 polymer ?
#
loop_
_entity_poly.entity_id
_entity_poly.type
_entity_poly.pdbx_seq_one_letter_code
_entity_poly.pdbx_strand_id
1 'polypeptide(L)'
;TGFSIPDTLFDPVKGRVIDGGENTPESIRRINNRCESISRVLLKCISMIEKKSREYEIEDVFRTYGVLTREAGFYFYFSRKIRELRECGHEGTARAYASSLRSMQRYLGKKDFPFIKLSSRIISDYQGKLLASGICDNTIGFYLHNIKALFRKGCREMGLELPCPFRDISIKTEKTLKRSLDPVVIKTLSAIELEKDSPLSLARDIFMFSFYTRGMSFVDIALLKKRHVFPGEICYRRHKTDQLMRVGINKEISRILERYKNCLLYTSTSPR
;
A
#
# COMPACT_ATOMS: atom_id res chain seq x y z
N THR A 1 -4.70 31.83 -3.09
CA THR A 1 -5.32 31.88 -4.43
C THR A 1 -4.31 31.71 -5.56
N GLY A 2 -3.02 32.01 -5.34
CA GLY A 2 -1.95 32.02 -6.35
C GLY A 2 -1.98 33.23 -7.30
N PHE A 3 -2.75 34.24 -6.96
CA PHE A 3 -2.77 35.51 -7.66
C PHE A 3 -2.21 36.61 -6.76
N SER A 4 -1.39 37.52 -7.33
CA SER A 4 -0.91 38.71 -6.69
C SER A 4 -1.64 39.90 -7.32
N ILE A 5 -2.33 40.69 -6.52
CA ILE A 5 -3.06 41.89 -6.90
C ILE A 5 -2.78 43.02 -5.88
N PRO A 6 -2.79 44.27 -6.28
CA PRO A 6 -2.72 45.41 -5.35
C PRO A 6 -3.88 45.35 -4.34
N ASP A 7 -3.60 45.66 -3.07
CA ASP A 7 -4.62 45.65 -1.99
C ASP A 7 -5.79 46.58 -2.28
N THR A 8 -5.54 47.68 -2.99
CA THR A 8 -6.55 48.67 -3.39
C THR A 8 -7.60 48.10 -4.37
N LEU A 9 -7.29 47.01 -5.04
CA LEU A 9 -8.17 46.41 -6.03
C LEU A 9 -8.97 45.21 -5.46
N PHE A 10 -8.81 44.86 -4.18
CA PHE A 10 -9.53 43.79 -3.54
C PHE A 10 -10.56 44.34 -2.54
N ASP A 11 -11.84 43.99 -2.74
CA ASP A 11 -12.91 44.31 -1.79
C ASP A 11 -13.01 43.13 -0.76
N PRO A 12 -12.53 43.36 0.47
CA PRO A 12 -12.54 42.30 1.48
C PRO A 12 -13.96 41.92 1.96
N VAL A 13 -14.91 42.84 1.84
CA VAL A 13 -16.30 42.62 2.25
C VAL A 13 -17.00 41.73 1.23
N LYS A 14 -16.80 41.97 -0.04
CA LYS A 14 -17.36 41.19 -1.14
C LYS A 14 -16.50 39.99 -1.53
N GLY A 15 -15.24 39.91 -1.02
CA GLY A 15 -14.32 38.82 -1.33
C GLY A 15 -13.94 38.74 -2.82
N ARG A 16 -13.90 39.87 -3.53
CA ARG A 16 -13.66 39.92 -4.97
C ARG A 16 -12.82 41.11 -5.41
N VAL A 17 -12.17 40.96 -6.55
CA VAL A 17 -11.40 42.01 -7.20
C VAL A 17 -12.36 42.97 -7.89
N ILE A 18 -12.12 44.28 -7.67
CA ILE A 18 -12.89 45.38 -8.26
C ILE A 18 -12.24 45.76 -9.59
N ASP A 19 -13.03 46.29 -10.50
CA ASP A 19 -12.55 46.75 -11.80
C ASP A 19 -11.62 47.97 -11.61
N GLY A 20 -10.40 47.92 -12.13
CA GLY A 20 -9.44 48.98 -12.04
C GLY A 20 -7.98 48.50 -12.28
N GLY A 21 -7.18 49.35 -12.88
CA GLY A 21 -5.74 49.12 -13.12
C GLY A 21 -5.42 48.36 -14.41
N GLU A 22 -4.24 47.78 -14.49
CA GLU A 22 -3.72 47.11 -15.69
C GLU A 22 -4.36 45.71 -15.97
N ASN A 23 -5.27 45.27 -15.15
CA ASN A 23 -5.91 43.96 -15.30
C ASN A 23 -7.00 44.00 -16.36
N THR A 24 -6.96 43.04 -17.29
CA THR A 24 -8.02 42.90 -18.27
C THR A 24 -9.31 42.38 -17.62
N PRO A 25 -10.50 42.71 -18.14
CA PRO A 25 -11.79 42.21 -17.63
C PRO A 25 -11.85 40.67 -17.53
N GLU A 26 -11.15 39.97 -18.42
CA GLU A 26 -11.08 38.53 -18.43
C GLU A 26 -10.23 37.97 -17.27
N SER A 27 -9.10 38.61 -16.94
CA SER A 27 -8.25 38.24 -15.81
C SER A 27 -8.98 38.47 -14.49
N ILE A 28 -9.68 39.59 -14.32
CA ILE A 28 -10.51 39.89 -13.15
C ILE A 28 -11.60 38.86 -12.98
N ARG A 29 -12.31 38.52 -14.04
CA ARG A 29 -13.35 37.48 -14.03
C ARG A 29 -12.78 36.13 -13.61
N ARG A 30 -11.61 35.73 -14.12
CA ARG A 30 -10.91 34.50 -13.76
C ARG A 30 -10.53 34.46 -12.28
N ILE A 31 -10.00 35.55 -11.74
CA ILE A 31 -9.64 35.69 -10.32
C ILE A 31 -10.90 35.57 -9.45
N ASN A 32 -11.94 36.33 -9.77
CA ASN A 32 -13.21 36.31 -9.02
C ASN A 32 -13.88 34.94 -9.02
N ASN A 33 -13.94 34.27 -10.15
CA ASN A 33 -14.44 32.89 -10.23
C ASN A 33 -13.63 31.92 -9.37
N ARG A 34 -12.32 32.13 -9.28
CA ARG A 34 -11.46 31.31 -8.41
C ARG A 34 -11.73 31.60 -6.94
N CYS A 35 -11.83 32.88 -6.54
CA CYS A 35 -12.15 33.29 -5.17
C CYS A 35 -13.51 32.72 -4.74
N GLU A 36 -14.53 32.82 -5.59
CA GLU A 36 -15.86 32.26 -5.33
C GLU A 36 -15.85 30.73 -5.18
N SER A 37 -15.05 30.07 -5.99
CA SER A 37 -14.88 28.61 -5.89
C SER A 37 -14.24 28.20 -4.56
N ILE A 38 -13.23 28.95 -4.09
CA ILE A 38 -12.56 28.72 -2.80
C ILE A 38 -13.53 29.01 -1.65
N SER A 39 -14.24 30.13 -1.70
CA SER A 39 -15.24 30.52 -0.67
C SER A 39 -16.33 29.46 -0.52
N ARG A 40 -16.87 28.94 -1.63
CA ARG A 40 -17.85 27.85 -1.59
C ARG A 40 -17.32 26.60 -0.91
N VAL A 41 -16.06 26.24 -1.14
CA VAL A 41 -15.44 25.08 -0.48
C VAL A 41 -15.21 25.36 1.00
N LEU A 42 -14.75 26.57 1.38
CA LEU A 42 -14.57 26.96 2.78
C LEU A 42 -15.89 26.95 3.56
N LEU A 43 -16.95 27.52 3.01
CA LEU A 43 -18.28 27.46 3.61
C LEU A 43 -18.79 26.03 3.82
N LYS A 44 -18.49 25.16 2.87
CA LYS A 44 -18.80 23.74 3.02
C LYS A 44 -17.98 23.08 4.13
N CYS A 45 -16.68 23.45 4.27
CA CYS A 45 -15.85 22.98 5.38
C CYS A 45 -16.44 23.40 6.74
N ILE A 46 -16.79 24.67 6.87
CA ILE A 46 -17.39 25.23 8.08
C ILE A 46 -18.68 24.50 8.41
N SER A 47 -19.60 24.37 7.46
CA SER A 47 -20.85 23.64 7.66
C SER A 47 -20.66 22.16 8.05
N MET A 48 -19.60 21.51 7.59
CA MET A 48 -19.28 20.14 8.00
C MET A 48 -18.73 20.09 9.43
N ILE A 49 -17.97 21.08 9.85
CA ILE A 49 -17.39 21.18 11.20
C ILE A 49 -18.49 21.51 12.20
N GLU A 50 -19.33 22.49 11.91
CA GLU A 50 -20.45 22.93 12.77
C GLU A 50 -21.48 21.83 13.05
N LYS A 51 -21.66 20.88 12.13
CA LYS A 51 -22.50 19.69 12.36
C LYS A 51 -21.93 18.74 13.42
N LYS A 52 -20.62 18.84 13.71
CA LYS A 52 -19.92 17.94 14.64
C LYS A 52 -19.58 18.60 15.96
N SER A 53 -19.19 19.86 15.94
CA SER A 53 -18.79 20.63 17.10
C SER A 53 -19.27 22.07 16.95
N ARG A 54 -19.69 22.68 18.07
CA ARG A 54 -20.03 24.10 18.12
C ARG A 54 -18.79 24.99 18.26
N GLU A 55 -17.69 24.42 18.71
CA GLU A 55 -16.41 25.12 18.86
C GLU A 55 -15.41 24.52 17.88
N TYR A 56 -14.77 25.36 17.07
CA TYR A 56 -13.71 24.99 16.13
C TYR A 56 -12.73 26.14 15.94
N GLU A 57 -11.51 25.79 15.62
CA GLU A 57 -10.44 26.73 15.30
C GLU A 57 -10.24 26.85 13.79
N ILE A 58 -9.56 27.90 13.37
CA ILE A 58 -9.29 28.17 11.95
C ILE A 58 -8.45 27.03 11.33
N GLU A 59 -7.61 26.38 12.13
CA GLU A 59 -6.82 25.20 11.76
C GLU A 59 -7.68 24.02 11.35
N ASP A 60 -8.83 23.84 11.98
CA ASP A 60 -9.80 22.77 11.62
C ASP A 60 -10.43 23.05 10.27
N VAL A 61 -10.70 24.32 9.97
CA VAL A 61 -11.21 24.74 8.65
C VAL A 61 -10.18 24.47 7.57
N PHE A 62 -8.89 24.85 7.80
CA PHE A 62 -7.82 24.59 6.83
C PHE A 62 -7.54 23.11 6.66
N ARG A 63 -7.57 22.32 7.73
CA ARG A 63 -7.45 20.87 7.67
C ARG A 63 -8.56 20.27 6.82
N THR A 64 -9.80 20.68 7.05
CA THR A 64 -10.98 20.20 6.31
C THR A 64 -10.95 20.68 4.86
N TYR A 65 -10.47 21.91 4.60
CA TYR A 65 -10.27 22.45 3.26
C TYR A 65 -9.23 21.66 2.46
N GLY A 66 -8.07 21.35 3.05
CA GLY A 66 -7.05 20.50 2.44
C GLY A 66 -7.59 19.12 2.06
N VAL A 67 -8.52 18.60 2.85
CA VAL A 67 -9.21 17.32 2.61
C VAL A 67 -10.22 17.38 1.47
N LEU A 68 -10.92 18.50 1.30
CA LEU A 68 -11.90 18.69 0.23
C LEU A 68 -11.29 19.14 -1.10
N THR A 69 -10.07 19.66 -1.07
CA THR A 69 -9.33 20.15 -2.23
C THR A 69 -8.33 19.11 -2.77
N ARG A 70 -7.63 19.48 -3.83
CA ARG A 70 -6.69 18.63 -4.58
C ARG A 70 -5.47 18.17 -3.76
N GLU A 71 -5.11 18.87 -2.67
CA GLU A 71 -3.98 18.52 -1.78
C GLU A 71 -4.26 17.26 -0.95
N ALA A 72 -5.54 16.90 -0.80
CA ALA A 72 -5.97 15.62 -0.23
C ALA A 72 -6.52 14.66 -1.30
N GLY A 73 -5.96 14.65 -2.47
CA GLY A 73 -6.27 13.70 -3.51
C GLY A 73 -6.06 12.26 -3.03
N PHE A 74 -6.98 11.37 -3.38
CA PHE A 74 -6.91 9.98 -2.97
C PHE A 74 -5.66 9.29 -3.53
N TYR A 75 -5.33 9.54 -4.80
CA TYR A 75 -4.12 8.98 -5.43
C TYR A 75 -2.84 9.59 -4.87
N PHE A 76 -2.85 10.88 -4.55
CA PHE A 76 -1.72 11.55 -3.90
C PHE A 76 -1.46 10.93 -2.52
N TYR A 77 -2.51 10.78 -1.70
CA TYR A 77 -2.40 10.12 -0.40
C TYR A 77 -1.88 8.68 -0.54
N PHE A 78 -2.41 7.94 -1.50
CA PHE A 78 -2.00 6.57 -1.80
C PHE A 78 -0.50 6.51 -2.14
N SER A 79 -0.03 7.40 -3.02
CA SER A 79 1.37 7.50 -3.44
C SER A 79 2.29 7.89 -2.28
N ARG A 80 1.86 8.80 -1.42
CA ARG A 80 2.58 9.19 -0.21
C ARG A 80 2.74 7.99 0.73
N LYS A 81 1.69 7.23 0.99
CA LYS A 81 1.76 6.03 1.84
C LYS A 81 2.66 4.94 1.27
N ILE A 82 2.71 4.78 -0.04
CA ILE A 82 3.66 3.86 -0.69
C ILE A 82 5.10 4.28 -0.41
N ARG A 83 5.39 5.59 -0.48
CA ARG A 83 6.73 6.13 -0.19
C ARG A 83 7.12 5.91 1.27
N GLU A 84 6.25 6.32 2.21
CA GLU A 84 6.46 6.11 3.64
C GLU A 84 6.76 4.63 3.98
N LEU A 85 6.03 3.69 3.39
CA LEU A 85 6.26 2.26 3.60
C LEU A 85 7.62 1.79 3.07
N ARG A 86 8.09 2.33 1.95
CA ARG A 86 9.42 2.02 1.42
C ARG A 86 10.53 2.56 2.32
N GLU A 87 10.40 3.81 2.77
CA GLU A 87 11.33 4.44 3.70
C GLU A 87 11.43 3.65 5.02
N CYS A 88 10.32 3.06 5.47
CA CYS A 88 10.28 2.17 6.64
C CYS A 88 10.69 0.71 6.35
N GLY A 89 11.12 0.36 5.13
CA GLY A 89 11.53 -1.00 4.77
C GLY A 89 10.40 -1.99 4.52
N HIS A 90 9.13 -1.55 4.53
CA HIS A 90 7.94 -2.40 4.29
C HIS A 90 7.65 -2.58 2.79
N GLU A 91 8.66 -3.01 2.03
CA GLU A 91 8.61 -3.09 0.57
C GLU A 91 7.50 -4.00 0.02
N GLY A 92 7.19 -5.10 0.71
CA GLY A 92 6.11 -6.02 0.32
C GLY A 92 4.73 -5.33 0.30
N THR A 93 4.41 -4.58 1.36
CA THR A 93 3.15 -3.82 1.46
C THR A 93 3.15 -2.64 0.50
N ALA A 94 4.29 -1.96 0.33
CA ALA A 94 4.43 -0.87 -0.63
C ALA A 94 4.16 -1.33 -2.07
N ARG A 95 4.67 -2.51 -2.47
CA ARG A 95 4.39 -3.12 -3.79
C ARG A 95 2.92 -3.49 -3.96
N ALA A 96 2.29 -4.05 -2.93
CA ALA A 96 0.87 -4.38 -2.93
C ALA A 96 0.00 -3.13 -3.17
N TYR A 97 0.29 -2.05 -2.44
CA TYR A 97 -0.39 -0.77 -2.62
C TYR A 97 -0.10 -0.17 -4.00
N ALA A 98 1.15 -0.14 -4.45
CA ALA A 98 1.50 0.37 -5.78
C ALA A 98 0.78 -0.39 -6.92
N SER A 99 0.61 -1.71 -6.78
CA SER A 99 -0.15 -2.52 -7.73
C SER A 99 -1.63 -2.10 -7.76
N SER A 100 -2.25 -1.92 -6.59
CA SER A 100 -3.65 -1.50 -6.48
C SER A 100 -3.87 -0.08 -7.02
N LEU A 101 -2.95 0.86 -6.73
CA LEU A 101 -3.02 2.22 -7.29
C LEU A 101 -2.94 2.22 -8.82
N ARG A 102 -1.98 1.49 -9.39
CA ARG A 102 -1.86 1.37 -10.85
C ARG A 102 -3.11 0.77 -11.48
N SER A 103 -3.71 -0.23 -10.83
CA SER A 103 -4.97 -0.80 -11.29
C SER A 103 -6.09 0.23 -11.27
N MET A 104 -6.28 0.96 -10.17
CA MET A 104 -7.27 2.05 -10.12
C MET A 104 -7.06 3.09 -11.22
N GLN A 105 -5.83 3.56 -11.40
CA GLN A 105 -5.50 4.56 -12.42
C GLN A 105 -5.74 4.07 -13.85
N ARG A 106 -5.56 2.77 -14.09
CA ARG A 106 -5.83 2.15 -15.40
C ARG A 106 -7.33 2.14 -15.72
N TYR A 107 -8.19 1.80 -14.76
CA TYR A 107 -9.61 1.59 -14.98
C TYR A 107 -10.50 2.79 -14.65
N LEU A 108 -10.08 3.68 -13.74
CA LEU A 108 -10.80 4.89 -13.36
C LEU A 108 -10.19 6.19 -13.92
N GLY A 109 -8.98 6.10 -14.52
CA GLY A 109 -8.23 7.23 -15.03
C GLY A 109 -7.20 7.78 -14.04
N LYS A 110 -6.22 8.51 -14.58
CA LYS A 110 -5.08 9.05 -13.82
C LYS A 110 -5.38 10.36 -13.08
N LYS A 111 -6.52 10.99 -13.37
CA LYS A 111 -6.92 12.26 -12.72
C LYS A 111 -7.25 11.98 -11.27
N ASP A 112 -6.56 12.66 -10.36
CA ASP A 112 -6.80 12.54 -8.94
C ASP A 112 -8.14 13.15 -8.50
N PHE A 113 -8.68 12.67 -7.41
CA PHE A 113 -9.96 13.12 -6.86
C PHE A 113 -9.92 13.10 -5.32
N PRO A 114 -10.67 13.98 -4.64
CA PRO A 114 -10.70 14.02 -3.19
C PRO A 114 -11.38 12.79 -2.58
N PHE A 115 -11.00 12.43 -1.36
CA PHE A 115 -11.56 11.27 -0.62
C PHE A 115 -13.08 11.22 -0.61
N ILE A 116 -13.75 12.36 -0.46
CA ILE A 116 -15.21 12.44 -0.41
C ILE A 116 -15.90 11.96 -1.69
N LYS A 117 -15.20 11.97 -2.82
CA LYS A 117 -15.73 11.48 -4.10
C LYS A 117 -15.66 9.96 -4.25
N LEU A 118 -14.87 9.27 -3.42
CA LEU A 118 -14.81 7.81 -3.47
C LEU A 118 -16.11 7.23 -2.91
N SER A 119 -17.03 6.89 -3.79
CA SER A 119 -18.35 6.34 -3.46
C SER A 119 -18.44 4.84 -3.75
N SER A 120 -19.47 4.18 -3.18
CA SER A 120 -19.76 2.75 -3.49
C SER A 120 -19.98 2.54 -4.98
N ARG A 121 -20.58 3.50 -5.69
CA ARG A 121 -20.78 3.45 -7.14
C ARG A 121 -19.43 3.38 -7.88
N ILE A 122 -18.47 4.23 -7.53
CA ILE A 122 -17.12 4.20 -8.16
C ILE A 122 -16.43 2.87 -7.91
N ILE A 123 -16.55 2.31 -6.70
CA ILE A 123 -15.95 1.00 -6.38
C ILE A 123 -16.65 -0.12 -7.14
N SER A 124 -17.98 -0.08 -7.25
CA SER A 124 -18.76 -1.06 -8.03
C SER A 124 -18.42 -1.00 -9.52
N ASP A 125 -18.34 0.21 -10.10
CA ASP A 125 -17.91 0.41 -11.49
C ASP A 125 -16.49 -0.11 -11.74
N TYR A 126 -15.57 0.14 -10.79
CA TYR A 126 -14.21 -0.38 -10.85
C TYR A 126 -14.19 -1.91 -10.81
N GLN A 127 -14.92 -2.52 -9.88
CA GLN A 127 -15.05 -3.98 -9.78
C GLN A 127 -15.62 -4.58 -11.07
N GLY A 128 -16.68 -3.97 -11.62
CA GLY A 128 -17.28 -4.41 -12.88
C GLY A 128 -16.32 -4.37 -14.06
N LYS A 129 -15.51 -3.30 -14.17
CA LYS A 129 -14.47 -3.19 -15.20
C LYS A 129 -13.38 -4.24 -15.07
N LEU A 130 -12.97 -4.58 -13.84
CA LEU A 130 -11.99 -5.63 -13.58
C LEU A 130 -12.54 -7.00 -14.00
N LEU A 131 -13.79 -7.31 -13.64
CA LEU A 131 -14.47 -8.55 -14.02
C LEU A 131 -14.60 -8.66 -15.55
N ALA A 132 -15.05 -7.60 -16.21
CA ALA A 132 -15.16 -7.55 -17.67
C ALA A 132 -13.81 -7.74 -18.37
N SER A 133 -12.69 -7.39 -17.72
CA SER A 133 -11.33 -7.61 -18.22
C SER A 133 -10.77 -9.00 -17.90
N GLY A 134 -11.57 -9.93 -17.37
CA GLY A 134 -11.14 -11.30 -17.06
C GLY A 134 -10.23 -11.41 -15.84
N ILE A 135 -10.19 -10.42 -14.97
CA ILE A 135 -9.40 -10.47 -13.72
C ILE A 135 -10.11 -11.39 -12.73
N CYS A 136 -9.39 -12.37 -12.17
CA CYS A 136 -9.95 -13.32 -11.22
C CYS A 136 -10.35 -12.66 -9.88
N ASP A 137 -11.37 -13.20 -9.22
CA ASP A 137 -11.97 -12.67 -7.98
C ASP A 137 -10.94 -12.46 -6.87
N ASN A 138 -9.97 -13.36 -6.71
CA ASN A 138 -8.91 -13.20 -5.70
C ASN A 138 -8.03 -11.96 -5.95
N THR A 139 -7.74 -11.64 -7.21
CA THR A 139 -6.97 -10.43 -7.56
C THR A 139 -7.81 -9.17 -7.36
N ILE A 140 -9.10 -9.22 -7.71
CA ILE A 140 -10.04 -8.13 -7.45
C ILE A 140 -10.14 -7.90 -5.95
N GLY A 141 -10.33 -8.96 -5.16
CA GLY A 141 -10.34 -8.89 -3.71
C GLY A 141 -9.08 -8.27 -3.13
N PHE A 142 -7.91 -8.66 -3.64
CA PHE A 142 -6.64 -8.07 -3.24
C PHE A 142 -6.59 -6.55 -3.47
N TYR A 143 -7.02 -6.06 -4.65
CA TYR A 143 -7.05 -4.63 -4.92
C TYR A 143 -8.05 -3.91 -4.01
N LEU A 144 -9.26 -4.42 -3.88
CA LEU A 144 -10.31 -3.81 -3.07
C LEU A 144 -9.95 -3.76 -1.58
N HIS A 145 -9.31 -4.80 -1.03
CA HIS A 145 -8.83 -4.79 0.35
C HIS A 145 -7.77 -3.72 0.59
N ASN A 146 -6.81 -3.55 -0.31
CA ASN A 146 -5.78 -2.52 -0.21
C ASN A 146 -6.38 -1.10 -0.28
N ILE A 147 -7.31 -0.87 -1.22
CA ILE A 147 -7.98 0.41 -1.37
C ILE A 147 -8.81 0.73 -0.12
N LYS A 148 -9.58 -0.24 0.40
CA LYS A 148 -10.35 -0.12 1.63
C LYS A 148 -9.48 0.21 2.85
N ALA A 149 -8.33 -0.47 2.97
CA ALA A 149 -7.39 -0.24 4.07
C ALA A 149 -6.85 1.19 4.03
N LEU A 150 -6.43 1.68 2.85
CA LEU A 150 -5.92 3.03 2.70
C LEU A 150 -7.00 4.10 2.82
N PHE A 151 -8.20 3.86 2.33
CA PHE A 151 -9.34 4.76 2.54
C PHE A 151 -9.61 4.95 4.04
N ARG A 152 -9.73 3.85 4.79
CA ARG A 152 -9.96 3.90 6.25
C ARG A 152 -8.81 4.58 6.99
N LYS A 153 -7.57 4.29 6.60
CA LYS A 153 -6.39 4.91 7.20
C LYS A 153 -6.38 6.43 6.92
N GLY A 154 -6.66 6.83 5.68
CA GLY A 154 -6.73 8.24 5.30
C GLY A 154 -7.84 8.98 6.02
N CYS A 155 -9.04 8.42 6.10
CA CYS A 155 -10.14 9.02 6.87
C CYS A 155 -9.74 9.25 8.33
N ARG A 156 -9.08 8.27 8.96
CA ARG A 156 -8.63 8.38 10.36
C ARG A 156 -7.55 9.45 10.53
N GLU A 157 -6.52 9.45 9.68
CA GLU A 157 -5.41 10.41 9.75
C GLU A 157 -5.88 11.85 9.50
N MET A 158 -6.91 12.04 8.69
CA MET A 158 -7.46 13.35 8.34
C MET A 158 -8.69 13.74 9.17
N GLY A 159 -9.10 12.92 10.15
CA GLY A 159 -10.28 13.17 10.98
C GLY A 159 -11.60 13.19 10.19
N LEU A 160 -11.68 12.42 9.08
CA LEU A 160 -12.86 12.38 8.23
C LEU A 160 -13.83 11.30 8.65
N GLU A 161 -15.08 11.66 8.86
CA GLU A 161 -16.20 10.73 9.01
C GLU A 161 -16.94 10.59 7.68
N LEU A 162 -16.38 9.80 6.78
CA LEU A 162 -17.01 9.48 5.51
C LEU A 162 -17.68 8.10 5.59
N PRO A 163 -18.84 7.92 4.94
CA PRO A 163 -19.44 6.61 4.82
C PRO A 163 -18.49 5.68 4.09
N CYS A 164 -18.37 4.43 4.58
CA CYS A 164 -17.48 3.45 3.99
C CYS A 164 -17.99 3.04 2.60
N PRO A 165 -17.25 3.34 1.50
CA PRO A 165 -17.68 3.03 0.14
C PRO A 165 -17.68 1.54 -0.19
N PHE A 166 -17.25 0.70 0.75
CA PHE A 166 -17.18 -0.77 0.61
C PHE A 166 -18.24 -1.51 1.41
N ARG A 167 -19.27 -0.80 1.97
CA ARG A 167 -20.29 -1.44 2.83
C ARG A 167 -21.05 -2.52 2.04
N ASP A 168 -21.48 -2.18 0.84
CA ASP A 168 -22.37 -3.01 0.02
C ASP A 168 -21.60 -3.72 -1.11
N ILE A 169 -20.27 -3.70 -1.06
CA ILE A 169 -19.41 -4.35 -2.06
C ILE A 169 -19.08 -5.77 -1.61
N SER A 170 -19.59 -6.75 -2.34
CA SER A 170 -19.22 -8.16 -2.14
C SER A 170 -17.82 -8.42 -2.69
N ILE A 171 -16.90 -8.78 -1.80
CA ILE A 171 -15.54 -9.21 -2.17
C ILE A 171 -15.53 -10.72 -2.13
N LYS A 172 -15.66 -11.33 -3.30
CA LYS A 172 -15.61 -12.79 -3.43
C LYS A 172 -14.17 -13.28 -3.24
N THR A 173 -14.03 -14.46 -2.67
CA THR A 173 -12.76 -15.17 -2.56
C THR A 173 -12.97 -16.59 -3.06
N GLU A 174 -12.24 -16.96 -4.10
CA GLU A 174 -12.25 -18.31 -4.62
C GLU A 174 -11.24 -19.17 -3.88
N LYS A 175 -11.64 -20.41 -3.57
CA LYS A 175 -10.71 -21.41 -3.05
C LYS A 175 -9.76 -21.82 -4.16
N THR A 176 -8.49 -21.50 -4.01
CA THR A 176 -7.46 -21.98 -4.94
C THR A 176 -7.11 -23.43 -4.63
N LEU A 177 -6.90 -24.24 -5.67
CA LEU A 177 -6.36 -25.58 -5.53
C LEU A 177 -4.98 -25.50 -4.88
N LYS A 178 -4.83 -26.17 -3.76
CA LYS A 178 -3.52 -26.30 -3.10
C LYS A 178 -2.63 -27.19 -3.95
N ARG A 179 -1.51 -26.68 -4.41
CA ARG A 179 -0.49 -27.44 -5.14
C ARG A 179 0.39 -28.18 -4.14
N SER A 180 -0.17 -29.17 -3.45
CA SER A 180 0.62 -30.08 -2.61
C SER A 180 1.28 -31.13 -3.49
N LEU A 181 2.54 -31.41 -3.25
CA LEU A 181 3.25 -32.50 -3.90
C LEU A 181 2.96 -33.82 -3.17
N ASP A 182 2.86 -34.89 -3.95
CA ASP A 182 2.77 -36.23 -3.40
C ASP A 182 4.04 -36.60 -2.61
N PRO A 183 3.97 -37.28 -1.48
CA PRO A 183 5.13 -37.78 -0.73
C PRO A 183 6.13 -38.56 -1.58
N VAL A 184 5.67 -39.28 -2.61
CA VAL A 184 6.54 -39.99 -3.55
C VAL A 184 7.44 -39.00 -4.31
N VAL A 185 6.89 -37.88 -4.77
CA VAL A 185 7.67 -36.85 -5.48
C VAL A 185 8.76 -36.27 -4.56
N ILE A 186 8.44 -36.03 -3.28
CA ILE A 186 9.41 -35.55 -2.29
C ILE A 186 10.56 -36.55 -2.10
N LYS A 187 10.23 -37.86 -1.99
CA LYS A 187 11.25 -38.93 -1.90
C LYS A 187 12.12 -38.97 -3.15
N THR A 188 11.54 -38.90 -4.34
CA THR A 188 12.26 -38.87 -5.60
C THR A 188 13.19 -37.68 -5.67
N LEU A 189 12.70 -36.48 -5.36
CA LEU A 189 13.53 -35.24 -5.33
C LEU A 189 14.72 -35.38 -4.37
N SER A 190 14.52 -35.99 -3.21
CA SER A 190 15.60 -36.19 -2.24
C SER A 190 16.65 -37.18 -2.71
N ALA A 191 16.29 -38.14 -3.57
CA ALA A 191 17.14 -39.21 -4.07
C ALA A 191 17.84 -38.89 -5.40
N ILE A 192 17.44 -37.82 -6.11
CA ILE A 192 18.05 -37.46 -7.40
C ILE A 192 19.52 -37.12 -7.19
N GLU A 193 20.37 -37.81 -7.92
CA GLU A 193 21.79 -37.48 -8.04
C GLU A 193 21.96 -36.32 -9.03
N LEU A 194 22.52 -35.22 -8.55
CA LEU A 194 22.80 -34.02 -9.34
C LEU A 194 24.27 -33.68 -9.22
N GLU A 195 24.79 -33.08 -10.27
CA GLU A 195 26.15 -32.56 -10.28
C GLU A 195 26.37 -31.64 -9.07
N LYS A 196 27.47 -31.87 -8.35
CA LYS A 196 27.84 -31.11 -7.15
C LYS A 196 28.00 -29.64 -7.51
N ASP A 197 27.41 -28.75 -6.69
CA ASP A 197 27.48 -27.28 -6.82
C ASP A 197 26.79 -26.73 -8.08
N SER A 198 26.03 -27.56 -8.79
CA SER A 198 25.19 -27.09 -9.90
C SER A 198 24.00 -26.24 -9.41
N PRO A 199 23.44 -25.31 -10.23
CA PRO A 199 22.24 -24.56 -9.88
C PRO A 199 21.04 -25.45 -9.53
N LEU A 200 20.89 -26.60 -10.20
CA LEU A 200 19.83 -27.56 -9.91
C LEU A 200 20.00 -28.24 -8.56
N SER A 201 21.26 -28.57 -8.19
CA SER A 201 21.58 -29.13 -6.88
C SER A 201 21.24 -28.12 -5.77
N LEU A 202 21.61 -26.86 -5.93
CA LEU A 202 21.27 -25.78 -4.99
C LEU A 202 19.74 -25.59 -4.88
N ALA A 203 19.05 -25.55 -6.01
CA ALA A 203 17.58 -25.39 -6.02
C ALA A 203 16.86 -26.54 -5.30
N ARG A 204 17.28 -27.79 -5.55
CA ARG A 204 16.79 -28.96 -4.84
C ARG A 204 17.04 -28.85 -3.34
N ASP A 205 18.26 -28.52 -2.94
CA ASP A 205 18.64 -28.48 -1.52
C ASP A 205 17.91 -27.34 -0.77
N ILE A 206 17.70 -26.20 -1.40
CA ILE A 206 16.87 -25.11 -0.85
C ILE A 206 15.40 -25.57 -0.68
N PHE A 207 14.85 -26.25 -1.69
CA PHE A 207 13.51 -26.79 -1.62
C PHE A 207 13.37 -27.82 -0.48
N MET A 208 14.29 -28.80 -0.41
CA MET A 208 14.32 -29.82 0.62
C MET A 208 14.55 -29.24 2.01
N PHE A 209 15.39 -28.22 2.13
CA PHE A 209 15.60 -27.48 3.39
C PHE A 209 14.33 -26.80 3.83
N SER A 210 13.62 -26.09 2.92
CA SER A 210 12.31 -25.49 3.20
C SER A 210 11.32 -26.54 3.68
N PHE A 211 11.26 -27.69 3.01
CA PHE A 211 10.37 -28.80 3.37
C PHE A 211 10.67 -29.35 4.78
N TYR A 212 11.92 -29.70 5.07
CA TYR A 212 12.32 -30.23 6.37
C TYR A 212 12.21 -29.23 7.52
N THR A 213 12.35 -27.94 7.22
CA THR A 213 12.15 -26.85 8.20
C THR A 213 10.69 -26.40 8.30
N ARG A 214 9.72 -27.25 7.86
CA ARG A 214 8.27 -26.99 7.96
C ARG A 214 7.79 -25.75 7.22
N GLY A 215 8.39 -25.46 6.07
CA GLY A 215 8.00 -24.34 5.19
C GLY A 215 8.70 -23.03 5.52
N MET A 216 9.95 -23.08 5.94
CA MET A 216 10.78 -21.87 6.02
C MET A 216 10.81 -21.19 4.65
N SER A 217 10.48 -19.89 4.59
CA SER A 217 10.41 -19.19 3.31
C SER A 217 11.78 -19.04 2.68
N PHE A 218 11.83 -18.92 1.34
CA PHE A 218 13.09 -18.69 0.63
C PHE A 218 13.86 -17.47 1.16
N VAL A 219 13.16 -16.38 1.50
CA VAL A 219 13.78 -15.18 2.07
C VAL A 219 14.41 -15.46 3.44
N ASP A 220 13.72 -16.23 4.28
CA ASP A 220 14.24 -16.62 5.60
C ASP A 220 15.47 -17.52 5.47
N ILE A 221 15.47 -18.46 4.49
CA ILE A 221 16.62 -19.31 4.17
C ILE A 221 17.80 -18.46 3.68
N ALA A 222 17.55 -17.53 2.76
CA ALA A 222 18.58 -16.66 2.20
C ALA A 222 19.20 -15.70 3.24
N LEU A 223 18.45 -15.37 4.31
CA LEU A 223 18.91 -14.52 5.41
C LEU A 223 19.41 -15.31 6.62
N LEU A 224 19.40 -16.65 6.55
CA LEU A 224 19.87 -17.50 7.64
C LEU A 224 21.38 -17.34 7.83
N LYS A 225 21.81 -17.10 9.07
CA LYS A 225 23.23 -16.92 9.46
C LYS A 225 23.67 -18.02 10.40
N LYS A 226 24.97 -18.31 10.48
CA LYS A 226 25.56 -19.29 11.42
C LYS A 226 25.08 -19.07 12.86
N ARG A 227 24.96 -17.84 13.29
CA ARG A 227 24.47 -17.49 14.65
C ARG A 227 23.01 -17.88 14.93
N HIS A 228 22.25 -18.27 13.90
CA HIS A 228 20.87 -18.74 14.04
C HIS A 228 20.79 -20.26 14.18
N VAL A 229 21.91 -20.97 14.01
CA VAL A 229 22.01 -22.42 14.11
C VAL A 229 22.64 -22.77 15.44
N PHE A 230 21.87 -23.38 16.32
CA PHE A 230 22.30 -23.85 17.64
C PHE A 230 22.41 -25.38 17.65
N PRO A 231 23.04 -25.98 18.67
CA PRO A 231 23.01 -27.43 18.83
C PRO A 231 21.57 -27.94 18.93
N GLY A 232 21.15 -28.71 17.92
CA GLY A 232 19.82 -29.33 17.85
C GLY A 232 18.68 -28.46 17.34
N GLU A 233 18.84 -27.15 17.16
CA GLU A 233 17.77 -26.29 16.65
C GLU A 233 18.27 -25.11 15.81
N ILE A 234 17.39 -24.61 14.92
CA ILE A 234 17.54 -23.34 14.22
C ILE A 234 16.57 -22.35 14.88
N CYS A 235 17.10 -21.20 15.31
CA CYS A 235 16.31 -20.13 15.92
C CYS A 235 16.48 -18.84 15.11
N TYR A 236 15.40 -18.35 14.49
CA TYR A 236 15.44 -17.16 13.63
C TYR A 236 14.17 -16.32 13.76
N ARG A 237 14.24 -15.04 13.40
CA ARG A 237 13.06 -14.20 13.26
C ARG A 237 12.56 -14.24 11.82
N ARG A 238 11.29 -14.56 11.66
CA ARG A 238 10.64 -14.63 10.36
C ARG A 238 10.60 -13.25 9.71
N HIS A 239 11.17 -13.09 8.54
CA HIS A 239 11.27 -11.80 7.84
C HIS A 239 9.92 -11.10 7.63
N LYS A 240 8.85 -11.86 7.36
CA LYS A 240 7.53 -11.32 7.08
C LYS A 240 6.79 -10.78 8.31
N THR A 241 6.97 -11.39 9.48
CA THR A 241 6.13 -11.14 10.67
C THR A 241 6.93 -10.80 11.93
N ASP A 242 8.26 -10.82 11.84
CA ASP A 242 9.21 -10.69 12.96
C ASP A 242 8.98 -11.70 14.12
N GLN A 243 8.20 -12.74 13.85
CA GLN A 243 7.94 -13.80 14.82
C GLN A 243 9.17 -14.66 15.02
N LEU A 244 9.50 -14.96 16.28
CA LEU A 244 10.57 -15.89 16.62
C LEU A 244 10.13 -17.31 16.26
N MET A 245 10.92 -17.96 15.41
CA MET A 245 10.71 -19.33 14.94
C MET A 245 11.80 -20.24 15.49
N ARG A 246 11.42 -21.43 15.96
CA ARG A 246 12.33 -22.49 16.39
C ARG A 246 12.03 -23.76 15.61
N VAL A 247 13.06 -24.36 15.03
CA VAL A 247 12.95 -25.56 14.20
C VAL A 247 14.04 -26.55 14.62
N GLY A 248 13.64 -27.73 15.07
CA GLY A 248 14.58 -28.79 15.42
C GLY A 248 15.37 -29.29 14.20
N ILE A 249 16.65 -29.55 14.38
CA ILE A 249 17.54 -30.07 13.35
C ILE A 249 17.44 -31.60 13.30
N ASN A 250 16.95 -32.13 12.18
CA ASN A 250 17.00 -33.54 11.87
C ASN A 250 18.26 -33.89 11.04
N LYS A 251 18.44 -35.17 10.71
CA LYS A 251 19.59 -35.64 9.92
C LYS A 251 19.69 -34.97 8.54
N GLU A 252 18.56 -34.77 7.89
CA GLU A 252 18.47 -34.18 6.56
C GLU A 252 18.83 -32.69 6.58
N ILE A 253 18.31 -31.95 7.55
CA ILE A 253 18.68 -30.54 7.77
C ILE A 253 20.17 -30.42 8.06
N SER A 254 20.69 -31.28 8.96
CA SER A 254 22.10 -31.29 9.32
C SER A 254 23.01 -31.51 8.10
N ARG A 255 22.64 -32.48 7.23
CA ARG A 255 23.38 -32.79 5.99
C ARG A 255 23.41 -31.59 5.03
N ILE A 256 22.31 -30.87 4.88
CA ILE A 256 22.27 -29.69 4.02
C ILE A 256 23.09 -28.55 4.63
N LEU A 257 22.96 -28.30 5.93
CA LEU A 257 23.75 -27.27 6.63
C LEU A 257 25.25 -27.52 6.50
N GLU A 258 25.70 -28.79 6.66
CA GLU A 258 27.12 -29.16 6.52
C GLU A 258 27.64 -28.95 5.10
N ARG A 259 26.80 -29.27 4.07
CA ARG A 259 27.14 -29.05 2.67
C ARG A 259 27.43 -27.59 2.34
N TYR A 260 26.66 -26.69 2.93
CA TYR A 260 26.73 -25.24 2.65
C TYR A 260 27.44 -24.43 3.76
N LYS A 261 28.15 -25.08 4.70
CA LYS A 261 28.79 -24.41 5.84
C LYS A 261 29.79 -23.31 5.46
N ASN A 262 30.39 -23.41 4.27
CA ASN A 262 31.35 -22.45 3.75
C ASN A 262 30.73 -21.46 2.75
N CYS A 263 29.42 -21.52 2.52
CA CYS A 263 28.73 -20.59 1.61
C CYS A 263 28.68 -19.17 2.21
N LEU A 264 28.78 -18.15 1.37
CA LEU A 264 28.77 -16.72 1.76
C LEU A 264 27.56 -16.32 2.61
N LEU A 265 26.40 -16.96 2.42
CA LEU A 265 25.19 -16.78 3.24
C LEU A 265 25.45 -17.11 4.72
N TYR A 266 26.41 -17.98 5.01
CA TYR A 266 26.85 -18.33 6.36
C TYR A 266 28.00 -17.46 6.91
N THR A 267 28.71 -16.74 6.05
CA THR A 267 29.98 -16.07 6.43
C THR A 267 29.85 -14.58 6.73
N SER A 268 28.69 -13.96 6.56
CA SER A 268 28.56 -12.55 6.93
C SER A 268 28.58 -12.37 8.45
N THR A 269 29.76 -12.49 9.02
CA THR A 269 30.13 -11.83 10.25
C THR A 269 30.36 -10.37 9.93
N SER A 270 29.35 -9.53 10.07
CA SER A 270 29.58 -8.11 10.26
C SER A 270 28.94 -7.75 11.59
N PRO A 271 29.75 -7.39 12.57
CA PRO A 271 29.28 -6.65 13.71
C PRO A 271 29.18 -5.18 13.27
N ARG A 272 27.95 -4.65 13.15
CA ARG A 272 27.69 -3.22 13.41
C ARG A 272 26.22 -2.99 13.65
#